data_7884128dab666dd58e87bc7a982eefa4
#
_entry.id   7884128dab666dd58e87bc7a982eefa4
#
_cell.length_a   1.000
_cell.length_b   1.000
_cell.length_c   1.000
_cell.angle_alpha   90.00
_cell.angle_beta   90.00
_cell.angle_gamma   90.00
#
_symmetry.space_group_name_H-M   'P 1'
#
loop_
_entity.id
_entity.type
_entity.pdbx_description
1 polymer ?
#
loop_
_entity_poly.entity_id
_entity_poly.type
_entity_poly.pdbx_seq_one_letter_code
_entity_poly.pdbx_strand_id
1 'polypeptide(L)'
;MNRWRSNVWVCVELLLAFCLAWYMVDYFFVEIYNRSLPSGRGYANVWQVEMGLLPETSPDYRAAESDSIAMLGNYERIKDRLRDYPGVQAMGAASGCYSTPYTGCYYGIGLANAADTSKREAVMRYEIDPTTDFLSVFNHSYAKDGRPVSTSDFDWGDPRAIVTTRMVERKVFGEASAVGREVKDPFDEEGPTYIVKGVLEDIKRFDNSLPQGAAFLAIRPSAEEIPEMNYFIRIDPAVAGPRFADTFREKMSRELRVGNFYLKRLTSYERIKADTDYSFGITYDYRVRMALMAFLGLNILLCVMGTFWYRVRMRRGEIGLRMAIGSPREEIRSQMAREGICLLLMATPLALLIEAQFVMVGFLDIPKGTLPEHYWPAILPLRFLLVNILTWILLAIVILLAVWPPPARPPRWSRPRRCGMTDNR
;
A
#
# COMPACT_ATOMS: atom_id res chain seq x y z
N MET A 1 52.08 -5.60 5.14
CA MET A 1 50.86 -4.98 5.75
C MET A 1 50.10 -6.08 6.49
N ASN A 2 49.72 -5.81 7.73
CA ASN A 2 49.18 -6.83 8.66
C ASN A 2 47.84 -7.35 8.13
N ARG A 3 47.72 -8.63 7.74
CA ARG A 3 46.49 -9.27 7.22
C ARG A 3 45.28 -9.03 8.12
N TRP A 4 45.50 -8.92 9.44
CA TRP A 4 44.47 -8.70 10.44
C TRP A 4 43.79 -7.32 10.26
N ARG A 5 44.56 -6.23 10.08
CA ARG A 5 44.03 -4.86 9.90
C ARG A 5 43.17 -4.75 8.62
N SER A 6 43.59 -5.40 7.56
CA SER A 6 42.80 -5.42 6.29
C SER A 6 41.48 -6.18 6.46
N ASN A 7 41.44 -7.27 7.25
CA ASN A 7 40.22 -8.04 7.47
C ASN A 7 39.24 -7.27 8.36
N VAL A 8 39.73 -6.60 9.42
CA VAL A 8 38.89 -5.76 10.30
C VAL A 8 38.21 -4.64 9.51
N TRP A 9 38.95 -3.96 8.60
CA TRP A 9 38.36 -2.91 7.79
C TRP A 9 37.19 -3.42 6.92
N VAL A 10 37.37 -4.57 6.28
CA VAL A 10 36.31 -5.18 5.47
C VAL A 10 35.14 -5.68 6.31
N CYS A 11 35.38 -6.18 7.53
CA CYS A 11 34.29 -6.51 8.46
C CYS A 11 33.47 -5.26 8.82
N VAL A 12 34.12 -4.12 9.07
CA VAL A 12 33.42 -2.84 9.36
C VAL A 12 32.61 -2.38 8.14
N GLU A 13 33.18 -2.46 6.95
CA GLU A 13 32.49 -2.13 5.71
C GLU A 13 31.27 -3.03 5.47
N LEU A 14 31.42 -4.36 5.62
CA LEU A 14 30.31 -5.31 5.48
C LEU A 14 29.27 -5.12 6.58
N LEU A 15 29.65 -4.75 7.79
CA LEU A 15 28.73 -4.40 8.87
C LEU A 15 27.83 -3.21 8.48
N LEU A 16 28.45 -2.12 8.00
CA LEU A 16 27.71 -0.93 7.56
C LEU A 16 26.82 -1.27 6.35
N ALA A 17 27.34 -2.01 5.39
CA ALA A 17 26.58 -2.48 4.23
C ALA A 17 25.39 -3.34 4.66
N PHE A 18 25.57 -4.21 5.69
CA PHE A 18 24.51 -5.05 6.21
C PHE A 18 23.39 -4.24 6.84
N CYS A 19 23.70 -3.32 7.74
CA CYS A 19 22.68 -2.47 8.38
C CYS A 19 21.92 -1.60 7.36
N LEU A 20 22.61 -1.03 6.38
CA LEU A 20 21.95 -0.26 5.31
C LEU A 20 21.08 -1.15 4.41
N ALA A 21 21.58 -2.31 4.02
CA ALA A 21 20.82 -3.27 3.20
C ALA A 21 19.61 -3.81 3.96
N TRP A 22 19.76 -4.10 5.27
CA TRP A 22 18.65 -4.53 6.13
C TRP A 22 17.53 -3.48 6.16
N TYR A 23 17.85 -2.21 6.37
CA TYR A 23 16.86 -1.12 6.33
C TYR A 23 16.12 -1.06 5.00
N MET A 24 16.83 -1.22 3.88
CA MET A 24 16.23 -1.25 2.54
C MET A 24 15.30 -2.45 2.37
N VAL A 25 15.77 -3.65 2.74
CA VAL A 25 15.01 -4.90 2.59
C VAL A 25 13.78 -4.87 3.48
N ASP A 26 13.87 -4.35 4.71
CA ASP A 26 12.74 -4.20 5.62
C ASP A 26 11.66 -3.29 5.04
N TYR A 27 12.06 -2.12 4.52
CA TYR A 27 11.13 -1.20 3.87
C TYR A 27 10.38 -1.86 2.71
N PHE A 28 11.10 -2.54 1.79
CA PHE A 28 10.46 -3.23 0.68
C PHE A 28 9.59 -4.40 1.13
N PHE A 29 10.02 -5.12 2.13
CA PHE A 29 9.24 -6.21 2.71
C PHE A 29 7.88 -5.71 3.21
N VAL A 30 7.87 -4.61 3.97
CA VAL A 30 6.64 -3.99 4.48
C VAL A 30 5.77 -3.45 3.36
N GLU A 31 6.35 -2.72 2.41
CA GLU A 31 5.60 -2.12 1.31
C GLU A 31 4.94 -3.19 0.42
N ILE A 32 5.68 -4.25 0.07
CA ILE A 32 5.14 -5.38 -0.71
C ILE A 32 4.07 -6.11 0.09
N TYR A 33 4.30 -6.37 1.38
CA TYR A 33 3.34 -7.03 2.24
C TYR A 33 2.04 -6.23 2.33
N ASN A 34 2.11 -4.93 2.64
CA ASN A 34 0.93 -4.09 2.74
C ASN A 34 0.14 -4.07 1.42
N ARG A 35 0.81 -3.92 0.29
CA ARG A 35 0.15 -3.94 -1.03
C ARG A 35 -0.46 -5.29 -1.39
N SER A 36 0.08 -6.39 -0.86
CA SER A 36 -0.45 -7.75 -1.11
C SER A 36 -1.71 -8.08 -0.32
N LEU A 37 -1.97 -7.35 0.78
CA LEU A 37 -3.18 -7.56 1.58
C LEU A 37 -4.44 -7.17 0.79
N PRO A 38 -5.56 -7.88 0.96
CA PRO A 38 -6.81 -7.54 0.29
C PRO A 38 -7.27 -6.13 0.67
N SER A 39 -7.81 -5.40 -0.31
CA SER A 39 -8.30 -4.02 -0.10
C SER A 39 -9.65 -3.96 0.60
N GLY A 40 -10.39 -5.08 0.65
CA GLY A 40 -11.77 -5.16 1.14
C GLY A 40 -12.79 -4.47 0.24
N ARG A 41 -12.36 -3.94 -0.90
CA ARG A 41 -13.21 -3.25 -1.89
C ARG A 41 -12.55 -3.17 -3.27
N GLY A 42 -13.37 -2.96 -4.31
CA GLY A 42 -12.92 -2.88 -5.68
C GLY A 42 -13.34 -1.59 -6.38
N TYR A 43 -12.43 -0.97 -7.12
CA TYR A 43 -12.65 0.30 -7.81
C TYR A 43 -12.72 0.19 -9.33
N ALA A 44 -12.44 -0.97 -9.90
CA ALA A 44 -12.44 -1.15 -11.35
C ALA A 44 -13.83 -0.83 -11.94
N ASN A 45 -13.85 -0.03 -12.99
CA ASN A 45 -15.07 0.43 -13.69
C ASN A 45 -16.06 1.17 -12.78
N VAL A 46 -15.60 1.76 -11.67
CA VAL A 46 -16.41 2.63 -10.83
C VAL A 46 -16.20 4.08 -11.23
N TRP A 47 -17.28 4.82 -11.30
CA TRP A 47 -17.29 6.25 -11.62
C TRP A 47 -18.04 7.01 -10.54
N GLN A 48 -17.50 8.16 -10.15
CA GLN A 48 -18.20 9.13 -9.32
C GLN A 48 -18.91 10.13 -10.22
N VAL A 49 -20.19 10.34 -9.94
CA VAL A 49 -21.02 11.36 -10.58
C VAL A 49 -21.25 12.47 -9.57
N GLU A 50 -20.73 13.65 -9.84
CA GLU A 50 -20.96 14.85 -9.03
C GLU A 50 -22.08 15.67 -9.65
N MET A 51 -23.11 15.96 -8.88
CA MET A 51 -24.17 16.88 -9.26
C MET A 51 -23.86 18.30 -8.77
N GLY A 52 -24.16 19.28 -9.57
CA GLY A 52 -24.12 20.69 -9.19
C GLY A 52 -25.53 21.24 -9.01
N LEU A 53 -25.66 22.30 -8.22
CA LEU A 53 -26.88 23.04 -8.06
C LEU A 53 -26.75 24.42 -8.76
N LEU A 54 -27.72 24.81 -9.54
CA LEU A 54 -27.74 26.11 -10.19
C LEU A 54 -27.81 27.23 -9.12
N PRO A 55 -26.97 28.24 -9.22
CA PRO A 55 -27.09 29.41 -8.34
C PRO A 55 -28.38 30.19 -8.60
N GLU A 56 -28.90 30.85 -7.59
CA GLU A 56 -30.14 31.65 -7.70
C GLU A 56 -30.05 32.74 -8.78
N THR A 57 -28.86 33.18 -9.10
CA THR A 57 -28.60 34.19 -10.17
C THR A 57 -28.68 33.61 -11.58
N SER A 58 -28.80 32.29 -11.72
CA SER A 58 -28.89 31.63 -13.03
C SER A 58 -30.23 31.91 -13.69
N PRO A 59 -30.30 32.23 -14.99
CA PRO A 59 -31.56 32.42 -15.70
C PRO A 59 -32.42 31.15 -15.77
N ASP A 60 -31.81 29.97 -15.60
CA ASP A 60 -32.50 28.68 -15.60
C ASP A 60 -32.94 28.24 -14.18
N TYR A 61 -32.61 29.03 -13.14
CA TYR A 61 -32.98 28.71 -11.75
C TYR A 61 -34.47 28.83 -11.53
N ARG A 62 -35.04 27.87 -10.82
CA ARG A 62 -36.47 27.81 -10.48
C ARG A 62 -36.63 27.73 -8.97
N ALA A 63 -37.10 28.79 -8.34
CA ALA A 63 -37.25 28.82 -6.87
C ALA A 63 -38.17 27.70 -6.33
N ALA A 64 -39.19 27.31 -7.07
CA ALA A 64 -40.05 26.17 -6.66
C ALA A 64 -39.33 24.81 -6.60
N GLU A 65 -38.21 24.66 -7.31
CA GLU A 65 -37.42 23.41 -7.29
C GLU A 65 -36.44 23.34 -6.10
N SER A 66 -36.40 24.40 -5.28
CA SER A 66 -35.59 24.46 -4.04
C SER A 66 -36.44 24.19 -2.81
N ASP A 67 -37.73 23.94 -2.95
CA ASP A 67 -38.59 23.46 -1.87
C ASP A 67 -38.18 22.04 -1.44
N SER A 68 -38.30 21.72 -0.17
CA SER A 68 -37.86 20.45 0.41
C SER A 68 -38.46 19.22 -0.27
N ILE A 69 -39.75 19.29 -0.66
CA ILE A 69 -40.41 18.18 -1.35
C ILE A 69 -39.87 18.04 -2.77
N ALA A 70 -39.66 19.16 -3.46
CA ALA A 70 -39.09 19.17 -4.80
C ALA A 70 -37.64 18.65 -4.79
N MET A 71 -36.83 19.04 -3.82
CA MET A 71 -35.45 18.58 -3.65
C MET A 71 -35.38 17.05 -3.45
N LEU A 72 -36.22 16.50 -2.56
CA LEU A 72 -36.32 15.05 -2.35
C LEU A 72 -36.77 14.33 -3.61
N GLY A 73 -37.79 14.84 -4.30
CA GLY A 73 -38.26 14.29 -5.58
C GLY A 73 -37.19 14.36 -6.68
N ASN A 74 -36.38 15.40 -6.71
CA ASN A 74 -35.27 15.56 -7.63
C ASN A 74 -34.17 14.53 -7.33
N TYR A 75 -33.86 14.31 -6.06
CA TYR A 75 -32.90 13.32 -5.60
C TYR A 75 -33.27 11.91 -6.07
N GLU A 76 -34.54 11.49 -5.85
CA GLU A 76 -35.02 10.18 -6.33
C GLU A 76 -34.93 10.06 -7.86
N ARG A 77 -35.34 11.11 -8.60
CA ARG A 77 -35.25 11.12 -10.08
C ARG A 77 -33.80 11.01 -10.58
N ILE A 78 -32.85 11.63 -9.90
CA ILE A 78 -31.42 11.51 -10.24
C ILE A 78 -30.95 10.06 -10.04
N LYS A 79 -31.30 9.43 -8.91
CA LYS A 79 -30.94 8.04 -8.62
C LYS A 79 -31.50 7.08 -9.69
N ASP A 80 -32.78 7.25 -10.04
CA ASP A 80 -33.43 6.40 -11.05
C ASP A 80 -32.75 6.54 -12.42
N ARG A 81 -32.50 7.79 -12.88
CA ARG A 81 -31.82 8.04 -14.16
C ARG A 81 -30.40 7.46 -14.21
N LEU A 82 -29.66 7.49 -13.10
CA LEU A 82 -28.35 6.87 -13.01
C LEU A 82 -28.42 5.34 -13.02
N ARG A 83 -29.42 4.78 -12.33
CA ARG A 83 -29.66 3.32 -12.28
C ARG A 83 -30.07 2.77 -13.65
N ASP A 84 -30.91 3.52 -14.36
CA ASP A 84 -31.47 3.09 -15.66
C ASP A 84 -30.51 3.32 -16.84
N TYR A 85 -29.32 3.92 -16.59
CA TYR A 85 -28.34 4.10 -17.66
C TYR A 85 -27.80 2.72 -18.15
N PRO A 86 -27.80 2.46 -19.48
CA PRO A 86 -27.35 1.19 -20.03
C PRO A 86 -25.93 0.81 -19.61
N GLY A 87 -25.78 -0.39 -19.07
CA GLY A 87 -24.50 -0.90 -18.60
C GLY A 87 -24.16 -0.57 -17.14
N VAL A 88 -25.02 0.12 -16.40
CA VAL A 88 -24.89 0.26 -14.95
C VAL A 88 -25.25 -1.05 -14.28
N GLN A 89 -24.32 -1.64 -13.56
CA GLN A 89 -24.49 -2.86 -12.80
C GLN A 89 -24.96 -2.60 -11.37
N ALA A 90 -24.46 -1.52 -10.77
CA ALA A 90 -24.84 -1.07 -9.44
C ALA A 90 -24.72 0.46 -9.34
N MET A 91 -25.61 1.08 -8.57
CA MET A 91 -25.59 2.50 -8.26
C MET A 91 -25.67 2.70 -6.75
N GLY A 92 -24.79 3.54 -6.22
CA GLY A 92 -24.72 3.90 -4.80
C GLY A 92 -24.75 5.40 -4.60
N ALA A 93 -25.24 5.84 -3.45
CA ALA A 93 -25.16 7.20 -3.00
C ALA A 93 -24.66 7.26 -1.55
N ALA A 94 -23.86 8.28 -1.24
CA ALA A 94 -23.32 8.49 0.10
C ALA A 94 -23.13 9.98 0.40
N SER A 95 -23.19 10.33 1.68
CA SER A 95 -23.12 11.71 2.14
C SER A 95 -21.70 12.25 2.16
N GLY A 96 -21.50 13.40 1.56
CA GLY A 96 -20.30 14.21 1.69
C GLY A 96 -19.00 13.54 1.22
N CYS A 97 -17.90 14.25 1.41
CA CYS A 97 -16.58 13.74 1.05
C CYS A 97 -16.10 12.63 1.99
N TYR A 98 -16.56 12.60 3.24
CA TYR A 98 -16.13 11.61 4.25
C TYR A 98 -16.57 10.19 3.93
N SER A 99 -17.74 10.06 3.29
CA SER A 99 -18.29 8.77 2.89
C SER A 99 -17.87 8.37 1.46
N THR A 100 -17.03 9.16 0.82
CA THR A 100 -16.47 8.84 -0.49
C THR A 100 -15.19 8.00 -0.29
N PRO A 101 -15.16 6.74 -0.73
CA PRO A 101 -14.00 5.89 -0.57
C PRO A 101 -12.74 6.45 -1.23
N TYR A 102 -11.57 6.18 -0.65
CA TYR A 102 -10.26 6.54 -1.20
C TYR A 102 -10.06 8.06 -1.42
N THR A 103 -10.75 8.90 -0.69
CA THR A 103 -10.52 10.35 -0.72
C THR A 103 -9.66 10.78 0.46
N GLY A 104 -9.22 12.04 0.40
CA GLY A 104 -8.52 12.66 1.51
C GLY A 104 -9.39 12.94 2.72
N CYS A 105 -10.68 13.02 2.51
CA CYS A 105 -11.64 13.20 3.58
C CYS A 105 -11.74 11.91 4.42
N TYR A 106 -11.80 12.09 5.73
CA TYR A 106 -11.88 10.99 6.68
C TYR A 106 -12.65 11.45 7.91
N TYR A 107 -13.63 10.65 8.29
CA TYR A 107 -14.30 10.79 9.57
C TYR A 107 -14.20 9.46 10.33
N GLY A 108 -13.63 9.51 11.52
CA GLY A 108 -13.49 8.36 12.40
C GLY A 108 -14.44 8.45 13.56
N ILE A 109 -15.00 7.32 13.94
CA ILE A 109 -15.76 7.16 15.19
C ILE A 109 -15.16 6.04 16.02
N GLY A 110 -15.34 6.09 17.31
CA GLY A 110 -15.09 4.93 18.17
C GLY A 110 -16.27 3.97 18.10
N LEU A 111 -16.00 2.67 18.08
CA LEU A 111 -17.03 1.67 18.33
C LEU A 111 -16.60 0.81 19.51
N ALA A 112 -17.43 0.76 20.52
CA ALA A 112 -17.26 -0.07 21.71
C ALA A 112 -18.51 -0.94 21.93
N ASN A 113 -18.32 -2.07 22.59
CA ASN A 113 -19.46 -2.85 23.09
C ASN A 113 -20.27 -1.99 24.07
N ALA A 114 -21.57 -1.87 23.86
CA ALA A 114 -22.43 -1.06 24.71
C ALA A 114 -22.42 -1.52 26.21
N ALA A 115 -22.15 -2.82 26.42
CA ALA A 115 -22.06 -3.41 27.77
C ALA A 115 -20.66 -3.28 28.41
N ASP A 116 -19.59 -3.12 27.61
CA ASP A 116 -18.21 -3.05 28.08
C ASP A 116 -17.40 -2.12 27.18
N THR A 117 -17.34 -0.85 27.52
CA THR A 117 -16.64 0.19 26.73
C THR A 117 -15.12 0.12 26.80
N SER A 118 -14.56 -0.77 27.61
CA SER A 118 -13.11 -0.99 27.67
C SER A 118 -12.56 -1.60 26.34
N LYS A 119 -13.40 -2.37 25.65
CA LYS A 119 -13.11 -2.98 24.35
C LYS A 119 -13.67 -2.09 23.24
N ARG A 120 -12.78 -1.36 22.61
CA ARG A 120 -13.14 -0.37 21.59
C ARG A 120 -12.18 -0.39 20.40
N GLU A 121 -12.66 0.05 19.25
CA GLU A 121 -11.90 0.25 18.03
C GLU A 121 -12.26 1.56 17.34
N ALA A 122 -11.26 2.25 16.82
CA ALA A 122 -11.47 3.42 15.95
C ALA A 122 -11.73 2.95 14.52
N VAL A 123 -12.81 3.41 13.91
CA VAL A 123 -13.25 2.95 12.58
C VAL A 123 -13.53 4.11 11.65
N MET A 124 -13.42 3.86 10.35
CA MET A 124 -13.88 4.79 9.32
C MET A 124 -15.41 4.76 9.27
N ARG A 125 -16.05 5.93 9.32
CA ARG A 125 -17.49 6.09 9.19
C ARG A 125 -17.87 6.36 7.74
N TYR A 126 -18.87 5.63 7.24
CA TYR A 126 -19.51 5.83 5.95
C TYR A 126 -21.01 6.01 6.14
N GLU A 127 -21.56 7.10 5.64
CA GLU A 127 -23.01 7.38 5.63
C GLU A 127 -23.53 7.13 4.22
N ILE A 128 -24.26 6.04 4.07
CA ILE A 128 -24.74 5.55 2.77
C ILE A 128 -26.26 5.63 2.68
N ASP A 129 -26.79 5.91 1.51
CA ASP A 129 -28.21 5.79 1.24
C ASP A 129 -28.58 4.30 1.08
N PRO A 130 -29.32 3.72 2.03
CA PRO A 130 -29.65 2.29 2.01
C PRO A 130 -30.63 1.90 0.91
N THR A 131 -31.25 2.88 0.21
CA THR A 131 -32.12 2.62 -0.95
C THR A 131 -31.33 2.40 -2.24
N THR A 132 -29.99 2.56 -2.15
CA THR A 132 -29.04 2.36 -3.24
C THR A 132 -28.10 1.19 -2.93
N ASP A 133 -27.38 0.69 -3.92
CA ASP A 133 -26.50 -0.46 -3.72
C ASP A 133 -25.01 -0.08 -3.60
N PHE A 134 -24.73 0.80 -2.67
CA PHE A 134 -23.38 1.31 -2.41
C PHE A 134 -22.35 0.17 -2.17
N LEU A 135 -22.72 -0.85 -1.42
CA LEU A 135 -21.81 -1.95 -1.08
C LEU A 135 -21.42 -2.77 -2.31
N SER A 136 -22.36 -3.03 -3.24
CA SER A 136 -22.05 -3.70 -4.51
C SER A 136 -21.24 -2.82 -5.46
N VAL A 137 -21.44 -1.50 -5.45
CA VAL A 137 -20.63 -0.57 -6.26
C VAL A 137 -19.15 -0.75 -5.96
N PHE A 138 -18.79 -0.96 -4.71
CA PHE A 138 -17.40 -1.11 -4.27
C PHE A 138 -16.99 -2.58 -4.05
N ASN A 139 -17.78 -3.56 -4.48
CA ASN A 139 -17.49 -4.99 -4.33
C ASN A 139 -17.10 -5.38 -2.90
N HIS A 140 -17.87 -4.91 -1.92
CA HIS A 140 -17.69 -5.37 -0.56
C HIS A 140 -18.09 -6.85 -0.43
N SER A 141 -17.52 -7.53 0.57
CA SER A 141 -17.79 -8.95 0.82
C SER A 141 -17.99 -9.23 2.30
N TYR A 142 -18.74 -10.30 2.58
CA TYR A 142 -18.95 -10.80 3.94
C TYR A 142 -17.63 -11.30 4.55
N ALA A 143 -17.40 -10.94 5.79
CA ALA A 143 -16.23 -11.39 6.55
C ALA A 143 -16.18 -12.91 6.75
N LYS A 144 -17.34 -13.56 6.77
CA LYS A 144 -17.47 -14.99 7.09
C LYS A 144 -17.01 -15.90 5.94
N ASP A 145 -17.39 -15.60 4.73
CA ASP A 145 -17.27 -16.51 3.58
C ASP A 145 -16.78 -15.82 2.29
N GLY A 146 -16.51 -14.51 2.33
CA GLY A 146 -16.03 -13.77 1.17
C GLY A 146 -17.06 -13.57 0.06
N ARG A 147 -18.34 -13.95 0.26
CA ARG A 147 -19.39 -13.72 -0.75
C ARG A 147 -19.60 -12.23 -0.98
N PRO A 148 -19.89 -11.81 -2.22
CA PRO A 148 -20.30 -10.44 -2.51
C PRO A 148 -21.52 -10.03 -1.68
N VAL A 149 -21.57 -8.76 -1.33
CA VAL A 149 -22.62 -8.15 -0.51
C VAL A 149 -23.34 -7.08 -1.30
N SER A 150 -24.69 -7.09 -1.20
CA SER A 150 -25.54 -5.96 -1.60
C SER A 150 -25.96 -5.16 -0.38
N THR A 151 -26.19 -3.86 -0.56
CA THR A 151 -26.76 -3.03 0.51
C THR A 151 -28.13 -3.53 0.95
N SER A 152 -28.92 -4.10 0.03
CA SER A 152 -30.22 -4.69 0.30
C SER A 152 -30.19 -5.98 1.14
N ASP A 153 -29.01 -6.58 1.36
CA ASP A 153 -28.89 -7.78 2.19
C ASP A 153 -29.14 -7.50 3.68
N PHE A 154 -29.14 -6.22 4.08
CA PHE A 154 -29.30 -5.80 5.46
C PHE A 154 -30.62 -5.07 5.70
N ASP A 155 -31.18 -5.27 6.88
CA ASP A 155 -32.36 -4.53 7.35
C ASP A 155 -31.97 -3.14 7.88
N TRP A 156 -32.18 -2.13 7.04
CA TRP A 156 -31.97 -0.71 7.34
C TRP A 156 -33.24 -0.02 7.85
N GLY A 157 -34.30 -0.76 8.15
CA GLY A 157 -35.55 -0.20 8.70
C GLY A 157 -35.39 0.35 10.10
N ASP A 158 -34.50 -0.25 10.90
CA ASP A 158 -34.10 0.28 12.22
C ASP A 158 -33.08 1.45 12.01
N PRO A 159 -33.37 2.66 12.50
CA PRO A 159 -32.43 3.78 12.41
C PRO A 159 -31.11 3.54 13.16
N ARG A 160 -31.06 2.55 14.05
CA ARG A 160 -29.87 2.13 14.76
C ARG A 160 -29.06 1.06 14.00
N ALA A 161 -29.47 0.68 12.79
CA ALA A 161 -28.77 -0.32 12.01
C ALA A 161 -27.36 0.17 11.64
N ILE A 162 -26.36 -0.68 11.87
CA ILE A 162 -24.97 -0.47 11.47
C ILE A 162 -24.43 -1.77 10.87
N VAL A 163 -23.67 -1.63 9.78
CA VAL A 163 -22.85 -2.71 9.24
C VAL A 163 -21.39 -2.38 9.51
N THR A 164 -20.63 -3.33 10.03
CA THR A 164 -19.25 -3.10 10.43
C THR A 164 -18.31 -4.11 9.80
N THR A 165 -17.03 -4.12 10.18
CA THR A 165 -16.03 -5.01 9.62
C THR A 165 -15.47 -5.98 10.65
N ARG A 166 -14.73 -6.98 10.15
CA ARG A 166 -14.13 -8.06 10.96
C ARG A 166 -13.23 -7.53 12.08
N MET A 167 -12.54 -6.43 11.89
CA MET A 167 -11.67 -5.84 12.91
C MET A 167 -12.46 -5.41 14.14
N VAL A 168 -13.61 -4.78 13.94
CA VAL A 168 -14.53 -4.42 15.03
C VAL A 168 -15.02 -5.68 15.76
N GLU A 169 -15.46 -6.71 15.01
CA GLU A 169 -15.89 -7.97 15.61
C GLU A 169 -14.81 -8.56 16.51
N ARG A 170 -13.57 -8.66 16.02
CA ARG A 170 -12.47 -9.23 16.79
C ARG A 170 -12.05 -8.39 17.98
N LYS A 171 -11.90 -7.07 17.82
CA LYS A 171 -11.37 -6.21 18.89
C LYS A 171 -12.43 -5.88 19.95
N VAL A 172 -13.69 -5.75 19.55
CA VAL A 172 -14.77 -5.37 20.46
C VAL A 172 -15.44 -6.59 21.09
N PHE A 173 -15.62 -7.67 20.32
CA PHE A 173 -16.35 -8.86 20.75
C PHE A 173 -15.49 -10.13 20.88
N GLY A 174 -14.24 -10.10 20.41
CA GLY A 174 -13.35 -11.25 20.43
C GLY A 174 -13.76 -12.31 19.42
N GLU A 175 -13.95 -13.56 19.87
CA GLU A 175 -14.38 -14.67 19.00
C GLU A 175 -15.90 -14.78 18.83
N ALA A 176 -16.66 -13.97 19.56
CA ALA A 176 -18.12 -14.00 19.50
C ALA A 176 -18.63 -13.14 18.34
N SER A 177 -19.67 -13.62 17.63
CA SER A 177 -20.29 -12.86 16.54
C SER A 177 -20.77 -11.48 17.03
N ALA A 178 -20.49 -10.45 16.22
CA ALA A 178 -20.98 -9.10 16.47
C ALA A 178 -22.44 -8.91 16.06
N VAL A 179 -22.95 -9.73 15.13
CA VAL A 179 -24.30 -9.57 14.57
C VAL A 179 -25.36 -9.68 15.67
N GLY A 180 -26.26 -8.70 15.68
CA GLY A 180 -27.34 -8.57 16.68
C GLY A 180 -26.92 -7.90 17.99
N ARG A 181 -25.64 -7.58 18.16
CA ARG A 181 -25.14 -6.92 19.38
C ARG A 181 -25.15 -5.41 19.24
N GLU A 182 -25.18 -4.75 20.39
CA GLU A 182 -25.19 -3.30 20.48
C GLU A 182 -23.78 -2.73 20.62
N VAL A 183 -23.51 -1.68 19.83
CA VAL A 183 -22.29 -0.88 19.88
C VAL A 183 -22.63 0.58 20.06
N LYS A 184 -21.74 1.33 20.71
CA LYS A 184 -21.87 2.77 20.87
C LYS A 184 -20.53 3.47 20.68
N ASP A 185 -20.56 4.77 20.41
CA ASP A 185 -19.36 5.59 20.47
C ASP A 185 -18.98 5.83 21.94
N PRO A 186 -17.80 5.36 22.39
CA PRO A 186 -17.38 5.56 23.78
C PRO A 186 -16.99 7.01 24.10
N PHE A 187 -16.88 7.88 23.09
CA PHE A 187 -16.56 9.30 23.25
C PHE A 187 -17.79 10.21 23.20
N ASP A 188 -18.96 9.65 22.86
CA ASP A 188 -20.25 10.32 22.87
C ASP A 188 -21.21 9.54 23.79
N GLU A 189 -21.25 9.96 25.06
CA GLU A 189 -22.05 9.27 26.08
C GLU A 189 -23.56 9.40 25.81
N GLU A 190 -23.99 10.51 25.22
CA GLU A 190 -25.39 10.80 24.87
C GLU A 190 -25.74 10.30 23.45
N GLY A 191 -24.75 9.85 22.71
CA GLY A 191 -24.89 9.37 21.34
C GLY A 191 -25.73 8.10 21.19
N PRO A 192 -26.18 7.81 19.99
CA PRO A 192 -27.02 6.66 19.72
C PRO A 192 -26.28 5.34 19.96
N THR A 193 -27.03 4.34 20.45
CA THR A 193 -26.59 2.94 20.45
C THR A 193 -27.02 2.30 19.13
N TYR A 194 -26.08 1.66 18.44
CA TYR A 194 -26.33 0.99 17.16
C TYR A 194 -26.43 -0.53 17.33
N ILE A 195 -27.15 -1.18 16.42
CA ILE A 195 -27.29 -2.64 16.37
C ILE A 195 -26.56 -3.16 15.13
N VAL A 196 -25.59 -4.03 15.33
CA VAL A 196 -24.80 -4.61 14.22
C VAL A 196 -25.69 -5.55 13.40
N LYS A 197 -25.93 -5.22 12.14
CA LYS A 197 -26.73 -6.03 11.19
C LYS A 197 -25.87 -6.95 10.32
N GLY A 198 -24.57 -6.68 10.20
CA GLY A 198 -23.66 -7.49 9.43
C GLY A 198 -22.20 -7.14 9.64
N VAL A 199 -21.34 -8.09 9.21
CA VAL A 199 -19.88 -7.95 9.33
C VAL A 199 -19.25 -8.20 7.96
N LEU A 200 -18.56 -7.19 7.46
CA LEU A 200 -17.83 -7.20 6.19
C LEU A 200 -16.33 -7.46 6.41
N GLU A 201 -15.60 -7.72 5.33
CA GLU A 201 -14.13 -7.72 5.34
C GLU A 201 -13.60 -6.34 5.70
N ASP A 202 -12.41 -6.31 6.30
CA ASP A 202 -11.73 -5.07 6.65
C ASP A 202 -11.32 -4.29 5.39
N ILE A 203 -11.31 -2.97 5.47
CA ILE A 203 -11.15 -2.08 4.33
C ILE A 203 -9.85 -1.31 4.45
N LYS A 204 -9.09 -1.23 3.37
CA LYS A 204 -7.94 -0.33 3.30
C LYS A 204 -8.37 1.11 2.98
N ARG A 205 -7.78 2.06 3.67
CA ARG A 205 -7.94 3.48 3.29
C ARG A 205 -7.21 3.79 1.98
N PHE A 206 -5.95 3.38 1.89
CA PHE A 206 -5.08 3.49 0.70
C PHE A 206 -4.48 2.12 0.36
N ASP A 207 -4.01 1.94 -0.86
CA ASP A 207 -3.47 0.65 -1.31
C ASP A 207 -2.24 0.19 -0.50
N ASN A 208 -1.43 1.14 -0.03
CA ASN A 208 -0.25 0.88 0.81
C ASN A 208 -0.55 0.89 2.32
N SER A 209 -1.80 1.16 2.72
CA SER A 209 -2.20 1.10 4.12
C SER A 209 -2.62 -0.31 4.52
N LEU A 210 -2.78 -0.48 5.81
CA LEU A 210 -3.33 -1.69 6.39
C LEU A 210 -4.85 -1.68 6.28
N PRO A 211 -5.49 -2.86 6.24
CA PRO A 211 -6.91 -2.96 6.48
C PRO A 211 -7.27 -2.35 7.84
N GLN A 212 -8.35 -1.58 7.88
CA GLN A 212 -8.88 -0.89 9.05
C GLN A 212 -10.34 -1.25 9.25
N GLY A 213 -10.83 -1.02 10.46
CA GLY A 213 -12.25 -1.12 10.76
C GLY A 213 -13.05 -0.04 10.03
N ALA A 214 -14.26 -0.40 9.62
CA ALA A 214 -15.23 0.54 9.07
C ALA A 214 -16.62 0.30 9.63
N ALA A 215 -17.42 1.35 9.59
CA ALA A 215 -18.82 1.37 9.98
C ALA A 215 -19.65 2.03 8.88
N PHE A 216 -20.67 1.34 8.40
CA PHE A 216 -21.63 1.85 7.44
C PHE A 216 -22.93 2.12 8.17
N LEU A 217 -23.40 3.37 8.09
CA LEU A 217 -24.62 3.86 8.70
C LEU A 217 -25.58 4.29 7.59
N ALA A 218 -26.86 4.03 7.81
CA ALA A 218 -27.89 4.50 6.90
C ALA A 218 -28.10 6.01 7.06
N ILE A 219 -28.10 6.74 5.94
CA ILE A 219 -28.54 8.13 5.88
C ILE A 219 -29.80 8.24 5.03
N ARG A 220 -30.72 9.07 5.48
CA ARG A 220 -31.86 9.52 4.68
C ARG A 220 -31.70 11.03 4.56
N PRO A 221 -31.11 11.50 3.44
CA PRO A 221 -30.71 12.91 3.36
C PRO A 221 -31.91 13.83 3.42
N SER A 222 -31.79 14.88 4.23
CA SER A 222 -32.71 16.03 4.23
C SER A 222 -32.50 16.84 2.95
N ALA A 223 -33.42 17.76 2.65
CA ALA A 223 -33.29 18.64 1.50
C ALA A 223 -31.98 19.46 1.51
N GLU A 224 -31.49 19.84 2.69
CA GLU A 224 -30.26 20.60 2.87
C GLU A 224 -29.00 19.75 2.60
N GLU A 225 -29.07 18.43 2.83
CA GLU A 225 -27.95 17.50 2.65
C GLU A 225 -27.85 16.96 1.22
N ILE A 226 -28.95 16.98 0.45
CA ILE A 226 -28.98 16.46 -0.94
C ILE A 226 -27.89 17.05 -1.84
N PRO A 227 -27.60 18.36 -1.80
CA PRO A 227 -26.53 18.95 -2.63
C PRO A 227 -25.13 18.39 -2.34
N GLU A 228 -24.91 17.84 -1.16
CA GLU A 228 -23.64 17.24 -0.74
C GLU A 228 -23.56 15.74 -1.02
N MET A 229 -24.65 15.11 -1.50
CA MET A 229 -24.66 13.69 -1.84
C MET A 229 -23.76 13.39 -3.05
N ASN A 230 -22.95 12.37 -2.93
CA ASN A 230 -22.13 11.82 -4.00
C ASN A 230 -22.78 10.56 -4.56
N TYR A 231 -22.75 10.41 -5.87
CA TYR A 231 -23.31 9.25 -6.55
C TYR A 231 -22.17 8.44 -7.18
N PHE A 232 -22.33 7.13 -7.14
CA PHE A 232 -21.33 6.19 -7.64
C PHE A 232 -22.03 5.18 -8.54
N ILE A 233 -21.44 4.90 -9.69
CA ILE A 233 -21.94 3.89 -10.61
C ILE A 233 -20.84 2.89 -10.96
N ARG A 234 -21.16 1.63 -10.92
CA ARG A 234 -20.33 0.56 -11.46
C ARG A 234 -20.81 0.21 -12.84
N ILE A 235 -19.92 0.24 -13.81
CA ILE A 235 -20.24 -0.01 -15.22
C ILE A 235 -19.75 -1.38 -15.62
N ASP A 236 -20.53 -2.06 -16.46
CA ASP A 236 -20.14 -3.30 -17.08
C ASP A 236 -18.82 -3.11 -17.86
N PRO A 237 -17.80 -3.96 -17.65
CA PRO A 237 -16.55 -3.90 -18.39
C PRO A 237 -16.71 -3.87 -19.91
N ALA A 238 -17.77 -4.50 -20.44
CA ALA A 238 -18.06 -4.50 -21.88
C ALA A 238 -18.42 -3.10 -22.39
N VAL A 239 -18.98 -2.22 -21.56
CA VAL A 239 -19.38 -0.84 -21.88
C VAL A 239 -18.32 0.18 -21.43
N ALA A 240 -17.50 -0.15 -20.44
CA ALA A 240 -16.48 0.70 -19.85
C ALA A 240 -15.27 0.91 -20.79
N GLY A 241 -15.49 1.42 -21.99
CA GLY A 241 -14.45 1.72 -22.96
C GLY A 241 -13.82 3.11 -22.77
N PRO A 242 -12.74 3.43 -23.51
CA PRO A 242 -12.03 4.72 -23.41
C PRO A 242 -12.92 5.95 -23.69
N ARG A 243 -14.01 5.78 -24.42
CA ARG A 243 -14.96 6.84 -24.74
C ARG A 243 -16.19 6.89 -23.82
N PHE A 244 -16.24 6.03 -22.80
CA PHE A 244 -17.39 5.95 -21.89
C PHE A 244 -17.73 7.31 -21.28
N ALA A 245 -16.74 8.03 -20.77
CA ALA A 245 -16.96 9.33 -20.11
C ALA A 245 -17.59 10.36 -21.06
N ASP A 246 -17.18 10.39 -22.32
CA ASP A 246 -17.68 11.35 -23.31
C ASP A 246 -19.10 10.98 -23.73
N THR A 247 -19.34 9.70 -24.02
CA THR A 247 -20.69 9.19 -24.37
C THR A 247 -21.67 9.39 -23.21
N PHE A 248 -21.25 9.11 -21.97
CA PHE A 248 -22.06 9.35 -20.78
C PHE A 248 -22.41 10.83 -20.63
N ARG A 249 -21.42 11.72 -20.74
CA ARG A 249 -21.65 13.17 -20.63
C ARG A 249 -22.59 13.68 -21.71
N GLU A 250 -22.39 13.27 -22.96
CA GLU A 250 -23.23 13.69 -24.08
C GLU A 250 -24.72 13.35 -23.84
N LYS A 251 -24.99 12.12 -23.40
CA LYS A 251 -26.33 11.65 -23.13
C LYS A 251 -26.88 12.23 -21.81
N MET A 252 -26.12 12.07 -20.71
CA MET A 252 -26.64 12.33 -19.37
C MET A 252 -26.63 13.81 -18.99
N SER A 253 -25.88 14.69 -19.69
CA SER A 253 -25.93 16.13 -19.43
C SER A 253 -27.33 16.73 -19.59
N ARG A 254 -28.16 16.15 -20.46
CA ARG A 254 -29.56 16.56 -20.62
C ARG A 254 -30.47 15.83 -19.64
N GLU A 255 -30.28 14.53 -19.51
CA GLU A 255 -31.11 13.69 -18.63
C GLU A 255 -30.93 14.04 -17.15
N LEU A 256 -29.71 14.39 -16.71
CA LEU A 256 -29.43 14.80 -15.33
C LEU A 256 -29.69 16.29 -15.05
N ARG A 257 -30.33 17.02 -15.97
CA ARG A 257 -30.98 18.30 -15.63
C ARG A 257 -32.33 18.01 -14.96
N VAL A 258 -32.31 18.01 -13.63
CA VAL A 258 -33.46 17.67 -12.80
C VAL A 258 -33.70 18.80 -11.79
N GLY A 259 -34.78 19.55 -11.96
CA GLY A 259 -35.00 20.77 -11.18
C GLY A 259 -33.85 21.77 -11.37
N ASN A 260 -33.21 22.17 -10.26
CA ASN A 260 -32.03 23.02 -10.28
C ASN A 260 -30.71 22.24 -10.33
N PHE A 261 -30.74 20.90 -10.39
CA PHE A 261 -29.54 20.07 -10.49
C PHE A 261 -29.06 19.91 -11.93
N TYR A 262 -27.74 19.78 -12.08
CA TYR A 262 -27.08 19.47 -13.34
C TYR A 262 -25.86 18.56 -13.12
N LEU A 263 -25.46 17.82 -14.14
CA LEU A 263 -24.23 17.01 -14.11
C LEU A 263 -23.02 17.95 -14.09
N LYS A 264 -22.34 18.02 -12.96
CA LYS A 264 -21.15 18.84 -12.76
C LYS A 264 -19.90 18.14 -13.25
N ARG A 265 -19.70 16.88 -12.83
CA ARG A 265 -18.50 16.11 -13.16
C ARG A 265 -18.78 14.60 -13.17
N LEU A 266 -18.07 13.92 -14.05
CA LEU A 266 -17.94 12.47 -14.05
C LEU A 266 -16.45 12.12 -13.96
N THR A 267 -16.04 11.38 -12.93
CA THR A 267 -14.65 11.05 -12.67
C THR A 267 -14.51 9.56 -12.43
N SER A 268 -13.56 8.89 -13.11
CA SER A 268 -13.26 7.49 -12.82
C SER A 268 -12.57 7.34 -11.47
N TYR A 269 -12.82 6.22 -10.80
CA TYR A 269 -12.17 5.96 -9.51
C TYR A 269 -10.65 5.78 -9.63
N GLU A 270 -10.14 5.30 -10.76
CA GLU A 270 -8.71 5.26 -11.04
C GLU A 270 -8.11 6.66 -11.01
N ARG A 271 -8.83 7.66 -11.54
CA ARG A 271 -8.38 9.06 -11.49
C ARG A 271 -8.46 9.63 -10.08
N ILE A 272 -9.55 9.36 -9.36
CA ILE A 272 -9.69 9.79 -7.95
C ILE A 272 -8.55 9.24 -7.11
N LYS A 273 -8.23 7.95 -7.27
CA LYS A 273 -7.09 7.31 -6.58
C LYS A 273 -5.77 7.99 -6.92
N ALA A 274 -5.50 8.20 -8.20
CA ALA A 274 -4.26 8.82 -8.64
C ALA A 274 -4.10 10.26 -8.11
N ASP A 275 -5.17 11.04 -8.14
CA ASP A 275 -5.19 12.42 -7.65
C ASP A 275 -5.05 12.46 -6.11
N THR A 276 -5.66 11.49 -5.40
CA THR A 276 -5.52 11.33 -3.94
C THR A 276 -4.10 10.91 -3.57
N ASP A 277 -3.55 9.89 -4.22
CA ASP A 277 -2.17 9.43 -3.98
C ASP A 277 -1.15 10.54 -4.23
N TYR A 278 -1.41 11.39 -5.23
CA TYR A 278 -0.58 12.57 -5.50
C TYR A 278 -0.73 13.63 -4.41
N SER A 279 -1.96 13.98 -4.04
CA SER A 279 -2.27 15.03 -3.04
C SER A 279 -1.76 14.69 -1.64
N PHE A 280 -1.80 13.41 -1.26
CA PHE A 280 -1.26 12.91 0.01
C PHE A 280 0.23 12.58 -0.04
N GLY A 281 0.89 12.86 -1.16
CA GLY A 281 2.31 12.61 -1.32
C GLY A 281 2.71 11.14 -1.39
N ILE A 282 1.76 10.18 -1.42
CA ILE A 282 2.03 8.74 -1.45
C ILE A 282 2.89 8.38 -2.66
N THR A 283 2.52 8.88 -3.84
CA THR A 283 3.27 8.67 -5.08
C THR A 283 4.67 9.29 -5.01
N TYR A 284 4.78 10.48 -4.44
CA TYR A 284 6.06 11.18 -4.29
C TYR A 284 6.97 10.46 -3.30
N ASP A 285 6.46 10.14 -2.11
CA ASP A 285 7.21 9.43 -1.07
C ASP A 285 7.74 8.09 -1.60
N TYR A 286 6.89 7.31 -2.27
CA TYR A 286 7.30 6.06 -2.90
C TYR A 286 8.42 6.25 -3.92
N ARG A 287 8.31 7.24 -4.82
CA ARG A 287 9.34 7.52 -5.84
C ARG A 287 10.66 7.97 -5.23
N VAL A 288 10.61 8.86 -4.23
CA VAL A 288 11.81 9.35 -3.52
C VAL A 288 12.50 8.20 -2.79
N ARG A 289 11.74 7.37 -2.07
CA ARG A 289 12.31 6.21 -1.38
C ARG A 289 12.89 5.20 -2.35
N MET A 290 12.21 4.91 -3.46
CA MET A 290 12.75 4.04 -4.53
C MET A 290 14.06 4.58 -5.10
N ALA A 291 14.15 5.87 -5.39
CA ALA A 291 15.38 6.50 -5.88
C ALA A 291 16.51 6.43 -4.84
N LEU A 292 16.19 6.73 -3.57
CA LEU A 292 17.15 6.63 -2.46
C LEU A 292 17.65 5.19 -2.28
N MET A 293 16.75 4.22 -2.29
CA MET A 293 17.11 2.80 -2.16
C MET A 293 17.95 2.31 -3.35
N ALA A 294 17.62 2.73 -4.57
CA ALA A 294 18.43 2.42 -5.76
C ALA A 294 19.84 3.02 -5.63
N PHE A 295 19.95 4.26 -5.16
CA PHE A 295 21.23 4.92 -4.90
C PHE A 295 22.04 4.20 -3.81
N LEU A 296 21.44 3.88 -2.68
CA LEU A 296 22.09 3.14 -1.59
C LEU A 296 22.50 1.73 -2.05
N GLY A 297 21.64 1.02 -2.76
CA GLY A 297 21.95 -0.31 -3.31
C GLY A 297 23.11 -0.28 -4.27
N LEU A 298 23.17 0.73 -5.16
CA LEU A 298 24.32 0.93 -6.05
C LEU A 298 25.61 1.23 -5.28
N ASN A 299 25.55 2.07 -4.23
CA ASN A 299 26.70 2.36 -3.39
C ASN A 299 27.20 1.10 -2.66
N ILE A 300 26.32 0.30 -2.07
CA ILE A 300 26.69 -0.97 -1.44
C ILE A 300 27.37 -1.90 -2.47
N LEU A 301 26.80 -2.04 -3.66
CA LEU A 301 27.34 -2.86 -4.72
C LEU A 301 28.76 -2.40 -5.11
N LEU A 302 28.94 -1.10 -5.37
CA LEU A 302 30.22 -0.53 -5.77
C LEU A 302 31.26 -0.64 -4.65
N CYS A 303 30.88 -0.40 -3.39
CA CYS A 303 31.76 -0.49 -2.24
C CYS A 303 32.27 -1.92 -2.05
N VAL A 304 31.37 -2.90 -1.98
CA VAL A 304 31.73 -4.32 -1.85
C VAL A 304 32.55 -4.79 -3.04
N MET A 305 32.14 -4.48 -4.29
CA MET A 305 32.91 -4.84 -5.48
C MET A 305 34.28 -4.21 -5.48
N GLY A 306 34.41 -2.92 -5.13
CA GLY A 306 35.68 -2.21 -5.05
C GLY A 306 36.66 -2.84 -4.07
N THR A 307 36.18 -3.18 -2.87
CA THR A 307 36.95 -3.82 -1.82
C THR A 307 37.43 -5.21 -2.23
N PHE A 308 36.55 -6.04 -2.79
CA PHE A 308 36.95 -7.38 -3.26
C PHE A 308 37.88 -7.29 -4.46
N TRP A 309 37.64 -6.37 -5.41
CA TRP A 309 38.55 -6.13 -6.54
C TRP A 309 39.94 -5.70 -6.09
N TYR A 310 40.03 -4.79 -5.10
CA TYR A 310 41.28 -4.36 -4.50
C TYR A 310 42.02 -5.52 -3.83
N ARG A 311 41.31 -6.37 -3.09
CA ARG A 311 41.88 -7.60 -2.46
C ARG A 311 42.46 -8.55 -3.50
N VAL A 312 41.71 -8.82 -4.57
CA VAL A 312 42.21 -9.66 -5.69
C VAL A 312 43.48 -9.07 -6.28
N ARG A 313 43.50 -7.73 -6.47
CA ARG A 313 44.68 -7.04 -7.02
C ARG A 313 45.91 -7.15 -6.13
N MET A 314 45.74 -7.00 -4.82
CA MET A 314 46.84 -7.10 -3.86
C MET A 314 47.41 -8.51 -3.76
N ARG A 315 46.64 -9.54 -4.07
CA ARG A 315 47.07 -10.95 -4.02
C ARG A 315 47.46 -11.51 -5.38
N ARG A 316 47.64 -10.66 -6.41
CA ARG A 316 47.97 -11.12 -7.78
C ARG A 316 49.23 -12.03 -7.85
N GLY A 317 50.26 -11.74 -7.07
CA GLY A 317 51.46 -12.56 -7.00
C GLY A 317 51.20 -13.95 -6.48
N GLU A 318 50.45 -14.07 -5.39
CA GLU A 318 50.06 -15.36 -4.77
C GLU A 318 49.18 -16.17 -5.73
N ILE A 319 48.18 -15.49 -6.33
CA ILE A 319 47.27 -16.09 -7.30
C ILE A 319 48.02 -16.59 -8.54
N GLY A 320 48.97 -15.76 -9.05
CA GLY A 320 49.83 -16.11 -10.21
C GLY A 320 50.70 -17.34 -9.93
N LEU A 321 51.29 -17.43 -8.71
CA LEU A 321 52.09 -18.58 -8.31
C LEU A 321 51.23 -19.84 -8.24
N ARG A 322 50.04 -19.79 -7.65
CA ARG A 322 49.13 -20.94 -7.58
C ARG A 322 48.67 -21.42 -8.96
N MET A 323 48.36 -20.47 -9.88
CA MET A 323 48.05 -20.82 -11.26
C MET A 323 49.24 -21.46 -11.97
N ALA A 324 50.45 -21.02 -11.67
CA ALA A 324 51.66 -21.58 -12.26
C ALA A 324 51.93 -23.03 -11.77
N ILE A 325 51.52 -23.35 -10.55
CA ILE A 325 51.61 -24.71 -9.96
C ILE A 325 50.44 -25.61 -10.40
N GLY A 326 49.45 -25.05 -11.17
CA GLY A 326 48.36 -25.86 -11.74
C GLY A 326 46.99 -25.68 -11.08
N SER A 327 46.82 -24.80 -10.10
CA SER A 327 45.48 -24.59 -9.51
C SER A 327 44.51 -24.00 -10.55
N PRO A 328 43.32 -24.59 -10.71
CA PRO A 328 42.31 -24.11 -11.63
C PRO A 328 41.72 -22.76 -11.15
N ARG A 329 41.32 -21.92 -12.07
CA ARG A 329 40.74 -20.58 -11.78
C ARG A 329 39.50 -20.65 -10.91
N GLU A 330 38.70 -21.69 -11.05
CA GLU A 330 37.48 -21.91 -10.27
C GLU A 330 37.76 -22.15 -8.80
N GLU A 331 38.82 -22.86 -8.47
CA GLU A 331 39.24 -23.09 -7.10
C GLU A 331 39.65 -21.79 -6.41
N ILE A 332 40.38 -20.92 -7.12
CA ILE A 332 40.78 -19.59 -6.61
C ILE A 332 39.55 -18.71 -6.38
N ARG A 333 38.57 -18.72 -7.29
CA ARG A 333 37.29 -17.99 -7.13
C ARG A 333 36.51 -18.52 -5.93
N SER A 334 36.36 -19.83 -5.83
CA SER A 334 35.66 -20.47 -4.71
C SER A 334 36.31 -20.13 -3.35
N GLN A 335 37.65 -20.09 -3.31
CA GLN A 335 38.37 -19.69 -2.09
C GLN A 335 38.06 -18.22 -1.74
N MET A 336 38.08 -17.31 -2.72
CA MET A 336 37.77 -15.88 -2.48
C MET A 336 36.31 -15.66 -2.06
N ALA A 337 35.38 -16.39 -2.69
CA ALA A 337 33.98 -16.39 -2.32
C ALA A 337 33.79 -16.87 -0.88
N ARG A 338 34.42 -17.99 -0.50
CA ARG A 338 34.38 -18.51 0.87
C ARG A 338 34.94 -17.51 1.89
N GLU A 339 36.07 -16.86 1.57
CA GLU A 339 36.61 -15.81 2.43
C GLU A 339 35.64 -14.65 2.62
N GLY A 340 34.96 -14.19 1.55
CA GLY A 340 33.96 -13.14 1.61
C GLY A 340 32.73 -13.53 2.45
N ILE A 341 32.23 -14.74 2.27
CA ILE A 341 31.11 -15.27 3.05
C ILE A 341 31.49 -15.43 4.53
N CYS A 342 32.71 -15.91 4.83
CA CYS A 342 33.19 -15.98 6.22
C CYS A 342 33.25 -14.59 6.88
N LEU A 343 33.70 -13.55 6.16
CA LEU A 343 33.72 -12.20 6.68
C LEU A 343 32.31 -11.63 6.90
N LEU A 344 31.37 -11.93 6.01
CA LEU A 344 29.96 -11.59 6.18
C LEU A 344 29.38 -12.29 7.43
N LEU A 345 29.64 -13.58 7.61
CA LEU A 345 29.24 -14.32 8.82
C LEU A 345 29.83 -13.74 10.09
N MET A 346 31.08 -13.28 10.07
CA MET A 346 31.71 -12.63 11.22
C MET A 346 31.09 -11.25 11.53
N ALA A 347 30.64 -10.49 10.53
CA ALA A 347 29.99 -9.21 10.71
C ALA A 347 28.53 -9.34 11.19
N THR A 348 27.84 -10.44 10.82
CA THR A 348 26.41 -10.66 11.09
C THR A 348 26.02 -10.53 12.58
N PRO A 349 26.71 -11.15 13.57
CA PRO A 349 26.28 -11.04 14.97
C PRO A 349 26.26 -9.58 15.49
N LEU A 350 27.23 -8.78 15.08
CA LEU A 350 27.28 -7.37 15.46
C LEU A 350 26.21 -6.56 14.74
N ALA A 351 25.93 -6.86 13.47
CA ALA A 351 24.84 -6.26 12.71
C ALA A 351 23.50 -6.53 13.40
N LEU A 352 23.21 -7.79 13.73
CA LEU A 352 21.98 -8.18 14.44
C LEU A 352 21.80 -7.45 15.77
N LEU A 353 22.87 -7.23 16.52
CA LEU A 353 22.81 -6.46 17.77
C LEU A 353 22.46 -4.99 17.52
N ILE A 354 23.05 -4.37 16.51
CA ILE A 354 22.76 -2.97 16.14
C ILE A 354 21.32 -2.84 15.65
N GLU A 355 20.89 -3.73 14.78
CA GLU A 355 19.52 -3.75 14.22
C GLU A 355 18.47 -3.98 15.31
N ALA A 356 18.75 -4.88 16.26
CA ALA A 356 17.88 -5.09 17.42
C ALA A 356 17.72 -3.80 18.25
N GLN A 357 18.79 -3.00 18.41
CA GLN A 357 18.70 -1.70 19.09
C GLN A 357 17.80 -0.72 18.29
N PHE A 358 17.92 -0.67 16.97
CA PHE A 358 17.05 0.17 16.14
C PHE A 358 15.59 -0.25 16.27
N VAL A 359 15.31 -1.56 16.29
CA VAL A 359 13.95 -2.07 16.53
C VAL A 359 13.43 -1.68 17.91
N MET A 360 14.24 -1.83 18.96
CA MET A 360 13.84 -1.50 20.34
C MET A 360 13.56 0.00 20.54
N VAL A 361 14.29 0.87 19.84
CA VAL A 361 14.09 2.33 19.90
C VAL A 361 12.88 2.77 19.05
N GLY A 362 12.22 1.85 18.32
CA GLY A 362 11.09 2.18 17.47
C GLY A 362 11.48 2.85 16.15
N PHE A 363 12.71 2.70 15.68
CA PHE A 363 13.18 3.29 14.43
C PHE A 363 12.39 2.78 13.22
N LEU A 364 11.86 1.55 13.28
CA LEU A 364 11.03 0.95 12.24
C LEU A 364 9.56 1.35 12.31
N ASP A 365 9.14 2.09 13.34
CA ASP A 365 7.77 2.60 13.45
C ASP A 365 7.51 3.82 12.55
N ILE A 366 8.50 4.19 11.75
CA ILE A 366 8.41 5.27 10.78
C ILE A 366 8.32 4.67 9.36
N PRO A 367 7.20 4.89 8.64
CA PRO A 367 6.05 5.74 8.95
C PRO A 367 4.97 5.00 9.78
N LYS A 368 4.47 5.68 10.80
CA LYS A 368 3.32 5.21 11.59
C LYS A 368 2.14 4.89 10.65
N GLY A 369 1.51 3.74 10.84
CA GLY A 369 0.30 3.36 10.12
C GLY A 369 0.51 2.45 8.91
N THR A 370 1.73 2.03 8.60
CA THR A 370 1.99 1.11 7.48
C THR A 370 1.92 -0.37 7.87
N LEU A 371 1.86 -0.68 9.16
CA LEU A 371 1.77 -2.06 9.66
C LEU A 371 0.57 -2.23 10.61
N PRO A 372 -0.11 -3.40 10.63
CA PRO A 372 -1.13 -3.68 11.63
C PRO A 372 -0.55 -3.59 13.05
N GLU A 373 -1.32 -3.07 13.99
CA GLU A 373 -0.93 -3.14 15.40
C GLU A 373 -0.64 -4.57 15.85
N HIS A 374 -1.38 -5.55 15.32
CA HIS A 374 -1.14 -6.96 15.61
C HIS A 374 0.07 -7.55 14.86
N TYR A 375 0.57 -6.92 13.79
CA TYR A 375 1.77 -7.37 13.08
C TYR A 375 3.02 -7.16 13.93
N TRP A 376 3.16 -6.02 14.60
CA TRP A 376 4.31 -5.67 15.42
C TRP A 376 4.55 -6.63 16.61
N PRO A 377 3.59 -6.79 17.56
CA PRO A 377 3.83 -7.60 18.76
C PRO A 377 3.88 -9.11 18.45
N ALA A 378 3.03 -9.60 17.54
CA ALA A 378 2.86 -11.03 17.29
C ALA A 378 3.89 -11.63 16.35
N ILE A 379 4.32 -10.89 15.30
CA ILE A 379 5.18 -11.41 14.25
C ILE A 379 6.49 -10.66 14.07
N LEU A 380 6.78 -9.68 14.94
CA LEU A 380 8.05 -8.94 14.92
C LEU A 380 9.28 -9.85 14.87
N PRO A 381 9.40 -10.92 15.71
CA PRO A 381 10.53 -11.81 15.63
C PRO A 381 10.65 -12.52 14.28
N LEU A 382 9.53 -12.92 13.70
CA LEU A 382 9.50 -13.58 12.39
C LEU A 382 9.91 -12.60 11.28
N ARG A 383 9.38 -11.36 11.29
CA ARG A 383 9.78 -10.31 10.37
C ARG A 383 11.27 -10.04 10.45
N PHE A 384 11.79 -9.79 11.65
CA PHE A 384 13.20 -9.56 11.89
C PHE A 384 14.06 -10.69 11.33
N LEU A 385 13.68 -11.94 11.60
CA LEU A 385 14.38 -13.11 11.07
C LEU A 385 14.36 -13.18 9.54
N LEU A 386 13.17 -13.04 8.92
CA LEU A 386 13.02 -13.10 7.45
C LEU A 386 13.79 -11.99 6.74
N VAL A 387 13.69 -10.76 7.23
CA VAL A 387 14.40 -9.61 6.64
C VAL A 387 15.91 -9.80 6.74
N ASN A 388 16.41 -10.30 7.87
CA ASN A 388 17.83 -10.60 8.04
C ASN A 388 18.32 -11.71 7.11
N ILE A 389 17.54 -12.78 6.93
CA ILE A 389 17.85 -13.85 5.98
C ILE A 389 17.92 -13.29 4.54
N LEU A 390 16.94 -12.48 4.14
CA LEU A 390 16.92 -11.86 2.81
C LEU A 390 18.09 -10.92 2.60
N THR A 391 18.43 -10.12 3.61
CA THR A 391 19.60 -9.22 3.59
C THR A 391 20.89 -10.00 3.43
N TRP A 392 21.03 -11.08 4.19
CA TRP A 392 22.20 -11.96 4.12
C TRP A 392 22.36 -12.59 2.74
N ILE A 393 21.27 -13.11 2.16
CA ILE A 393 21.25 -13.65 0.80
C ILE A 393 21.62 -12.58 -0.23
N LEU A 394 21.06 -11.36 -0.11
CA LEU A 394 21.36 -10.26 -1.00
C LEU A 394 22.86 -9.93 -1.00
N LEU A 395 23.45 -9.74 0.19
CA LEU A 395 24.88 -9.43 0.31
C LEU A 395 25.77 -10.60 -0.13
N ALA A 396 25.38 -11.84 0.14
CA ALA A 396 26.09 -13.02 -0.38
C ALA A 396 26.11 -13.03 -1.92
N ILE A 397 25.00 -12.71 -2.57
CA ILE A 397 24.93 -12.57 -4.04
C ILE A 397 25.85 -11.45 -4.51
N VAL A 398 25.86 -10.28 -3.85
CA VAL A 398 26.74 -9.15 -4.19
C VAL A 398 28.21 -9.57 -4.07
N ILE A 399 28.59 -10.28 -3.02
CA ILE A 399 29.97 -10.79 -2.85
C ILE A 399 30.33 -11.77 -3.97
N LEU A 400 29.43 -12.70 -4.32
CA LEU A 400 29.65 -13.65 -5.40
C LEU A 400 29.83 -12.94 -6.75
N LEU A 401 29.01 -11.93 -7.03
CA LEU A 401 29.13 -11.08 -8.22
C LEU A 401 30.46 -10.30 -8.24
N ALA A 402 30.90 -9.80 -7.09
CA ALA A 402 32.16 -9.08 -6.96
C ALA A 402 33.40 -9.94 -7.23
N VAL A 403 33.30 -11.24 -6.94
CA VAL A 403 34.39 -12.21 -7.18
C VAL A 403 34.34 -12.79 -8.61
N TRP A 404 33.24 -12.63 -9.34
CA TRP A 404 33.02 -13.21 -10.68
C TRP A 404 33.95 -12.69 -11.79
N PRO A 405 34.41 -11.41 -11.85
CA PRO A 405 35.29 -10.96 -12.92
C PRO A 405 36.55 -11.84 -13.04
N PRO A 406 36.94 -12.26 -14.24
CA PRO A 406 38.12 -13.10 -14.38
C PRO A 406 39.34 -12.38 -13.84
N PRO A 407 40.20 -13.03 -13.04
CA PRO A 407 41.48 -12.45 -12.68
C PRO A 407 42.18 -12.03 -13.95
N ALA A 408 42.57 -10.75 -14.02
CA ALA A 408 43.17 -10.17 -15.20
C ALA A 408 44.31 -11.07 -15.74
N ARG A 409 44.33 -11.28 -17.06
CA ARG A 409 45.39 -12.06 -17.70
C ARG A 409 46.74 -11.56 -17.19
N PRO A 410 47.69 -12.44 -16.79
CA PRO A 410 49.02 -12.01 -16.44
C PRO A 410 49.60 -11.22 -17.64
N PRO A 411 50.33 -10.10 -17.39
CA PRO A 411 50.96 -9.38 -18.45
C PRO A 411 51.79 -10.37 -19.26
N ARG A 412 51.56 -10.37 -20.58
CA ARG A 412 52.45 -11.12 -21.49
C ARG A 412 53.83 -10.58 -21.24
N TRP A 413 54.69 -11.37 -20.60
CA TRP A 413 56.10 -11.09 -20.56
C TRP A 413 56.56 -11.06 -22.01
N SER A 414 56.91 -9.88 -22.51
CA SER A 414 57.69 -9.75 -23.76
C SER A 414 58.96 -10.54 -23.51
N ARG A 415 59.14 -11.59 -24.34
CA ARG A 415 60.41 -12.34 -24.33
C ARG A 415 61.53 -11.33 -24.45
N PRO A 416 62.57 -11.39 -23.58
CA PRO A 416 63.74 -10.52 -23.77
C PRO A 416 64.26 -10.74 -25.19
N ARG A 417 64.40 -9.64 -25.93
CA ARG A 417 65.05 -9.66 -27.23
C ARG A 417 66.42 -10.29 -26.99
N ARG A 418 66.72 -11.41 -27.69
CA ARG A 418 68.05 -11.96 -27.74
C ARG A 418 68.95 -10.84 -28.26
N CYS A 419 69.90 -10.38 -27.42
CA CYS A 419 71.01 -9.60 -27.89
C CYS A 419 71.74 -10.40 -29.00
N GLY A 420 71.60 -9.94 -30.20
CA GLY A 420 72.44 -10.48 -31.29
C GLY A 420 73.91 -10.20 -30.96
N MET A 421 74.64 -11.27 -30.65
CA MET A 421 76.11 -11.22 -30.79
C MET A 421 76.42 -10.98 -32.28
N THR A 422 76.83 -9.81 -32.58
CA THR A 422 77.54 -9.56 -33.85
C THR A 422 78.92 -10.19 -33.76
N ASP A 423 79.09 -11.30 -34.51
CA ASP A 423 80.39 -11.90 -34.78
C ASP A 423 81.10 -11.01 -35.79
N ASN A 424 82.24 -10.45 -35.39
CA ASN A 424 83.14 -9.73 -36.26
C ASN A 424 84.13 -10.72 -36.87
N ARG A 425 84.05 -10.96 -38.11
CA ARG A 425 85.28 -11.24 -38.99
C ARG A 425 85.14 -10.44 -40.25
#